data_6d300b473a293db36fba6e2b088c6e6e
#
_entry.id   6d300b473a293db36fba6e2b088c6e6e
#
_cell.length_a   1.000
_cell.length_b   1.000
_cell.length_c   1.000
_cell.angle_alpha   90.00
_cell.angle_beta   90.00
_cell.angle_gamma   90.00
#
_symmetry.space_group_name_H-M   'P 1'
#
loop_
_entity.id
_entity.type
_entity.pdbx_description
1 polymer ?
#
loop_
_entity_poly.entity_id
_entity_poly.type
_entity_poly.pdbx_seq_one_letter_code
_entity_poly.pdbx_strand_id
1 'polypeptide(L)'
;MFKVIKKEGSARRGEFVTVHGTVQTPAFMNVATCGAIKGAVSALDLKNIKCQVQLCNTYHLHLRPGDEKVKQMGGLHKFTRWNGPILTDSGGFQVFSLAKLRNIKEEGVYFNSHIDGRKIFMGPEESMRIQSNLASTIAMAFDECVENPSPYEYTKNSVERTTRWLKR
;
A
#
# COMPACT_ATOMS: atom_id res chain seq x y z
N MET A 1 1.16 -1.97 17.90
CA MET A 1 0.86 -3.26 18.59
C MET A 1 -0.63 -3.55 18.47
N PHE A 2 -1.03 -4.80 18.20
CA PHE A 2 -2.45 -5.21 18.12
C PHE A 2 -2.86 -5.95 19.40
N LYS A 3 -4.02 -5.59 19.97
CA LYS A 3 -4.60 -6.23 21.16
C LYS A 3 -6.03 -6.62 20.89
N VAL A 4 -6.38 -7.88 21.15
CA VAL A 4 -7.78 -8.33 21.14
C VAL A 4 -8.42 -7.90 22.46
N ILE A 5 -9.53 -7.16 22.38
CA ILE A 5 -10.26 -6.64 23.55
C ILE A 5 -11.41 -7.58 23.94
N LYS A 6 -12.16 -8.08 22.95
CA LYS A 6 -13.31 -8.97 23.16
C LYS A 6 -13.42 -9.98 22.04
N LYS A 7 -13.85 -11.19 22.39
CA LYS A 7 -14.25 -12.24 21.44
C LYS A 7 -15.67 -12.70 21.75
N GLU A 8 -16.40 -13.06 20.69
CA GLU A 8 -17.73 -13.66 20.79
C GLU A 8 -17.92 -14.59 19.59
N GLY A 9 -17.86 -15.90 19.83
CA GLY A 9 -17.73 -16.89 18.77
C GLY A 9 -16.50 -16.64 17.92
N SER A 10 -16.68 -16.52 16.61
CA SER A 10 -15.60 -16.18 15.65
C SER A 10 -15.34 -14.68 15.52
N ALA A 11 -16.22 -13.82 16.06
CA ALA A 11 -16.06 -12.38 16.01
C ALA A 11 -15.02 -11.90 17.03
N ARG A 12 -14.30 -10.84 16.68
CA ARG A 12 -13.37 -10.19 17.61
C ARG A 12 -13.38 -8.67 17.44
N ARG A 13 -13.32 -7.98 18.55
CA ARG A 13 -13.00 -6.56 18.63
C ARG A 13 -11.57 -6.42 19.14
N GLY A 14 -10.82 -5.49 18.55
CA GLY A 14 -9.43 -5.23 18.94
C GLY A 14 -9.05 -3.77 18.78
N GLU A 15 -7.84 -3.48 19.21
CA GLU A 15 -7.18 -2.19 19.05
C GLU A 15 -5.83 -2.38 18.37
N PHE A 16 -5.56 -1.55 17.37
CA PHE A 16 -4.26 -1.48 16.71
C PHE A 16 -3.62 -0.13 17.00
N VAL A 17 -2.64 -0.14 17.89
CA VAL A 17 -1.92 1.09 18.31
C VAL A 17 -0.79 1.36 17.34
N THR A 18 -0.76 2.58 16.80
CA THR A 18 0.27 3.09 15.89
C THR A 18 0.85 4.41 16.40
N VAL A 19 1.90 4.89 15.77
CA VAL A 19 2.50 6.21 16.10
C VAL A 19 1.60 7.40 15.72
N HIS A 20 0.59 7.19 14.87
CA HIS A 20 -0.37 8.20 14.44
C HIS A 20 -1.78 8.02 15.01
N GLY A 21 -1.91 7.19 16.06
CA GLY A 21 -3.16 6.95 16.75
C GLY A 21 -3.57 5.48 16.79
N THR A 22 -4.68 5.21 17.45
CA THR A 22 -5.22 3.87 17.66
C THR A 22 -6.41 3.63 16.73
N VAL A 23 -6.39 2.49 16.06
CA VAL A 23 -7.50 2.00 15.22
C VAL A 23 -8.29 0.98 15.99
N GLN A 24 -9.58 1.21 16.19
CA GLN A 24 -10.53 0.23 16.75
C GLN A 24 -10.96 -0.73 15.65
N THR A 25 -10.80 -2.02 15.87
CA THR A 25 -11.19 -3.04 14.88
C THR A 25 -12.43 -3.81 15.30
N PRO A 26 -13.30 -4.22 14.36
CA PRO A 26 -13.13 -4.07 12.90
C PRO A 26 -13.20 -2.62 12.43
N ALA A 27 -12.40 -2.27 11.43
CA ALA A 27 -12.39 -0.94 10.82
C ALA A 27 -12.39 -1.07 9.29
N PHE A 28 -13.11 -0.16 8.63
CA PHE A 28 -12.99 -0.01 7.19
C PHE A 28 -11.82 0.93 6.87
N MET A 29 -10.98 0.52 5.95
CA MET A 29 -9.86 1.32 5.45
C MET A 29 -10.18 1.81 4.03
N ASN A 30 -10.48 3.09 3.91
CA ASN A 30 -10.79 3.70 2.62
C ASN A 30 -9.53 3.84 1.75
N VAL A 31 -9.72 3.75 0.43
CA VAL A 31 -8.63 3.85 -0.54
C VAL A 31 -8.53 5.29 -1.06
N ALA A 32 -7.48 5.97 -0.64
CA ALA A 32 -7.15 7.34 -1.05
C ALA A 32 -6.00 7.34 -2.08
N THR A 33 -6.15 6.66 -3.14
CA THR A 33 -5.22 6.38 -4.25
C THR A 33 -3.95 7.27 -4.27
N CYS A 34 -4.11 8.57 -4.58
CA CYS A 34 -3.02 9.55 -4.60
C CYS A 34 -3.11 10.54 -3.42
N GLY A 35 -3.50 10.07 -2.25
CA GLY A 35 -3.67 10.89 -1.04
C GLY A 35 -5.05 11.51 -0.87
N ALA A 36 -5.98 11.27 -1.80
CA ALA A 36 -7.38 11.63 -1.71
C ALA A 36 -8.27 10.56 -2.34
N ILE A 37 -9.49 10.42 -1.86
CA ILE A 37 -10.47 9.54 -2.45
C ILE A 37 -11.01 10.18 -3.72
N LYS A 38 -11.07 9.42 -4.81
CA LYS A 38 -11.70 9.87 -6.07
C LYS A 38 -13.18 10.25 -5.79
N GLY A 39 -13.64 11.34 -6.40
CA GLY A 39 -14.99 11.86 -6.14
C GLY A 39 -15.03 12.97 -5.11
N ALA A 40 -13.90 13.66 -4.88
CA ALA A 40 -13.78 14.88 -4.08
C ALA A 40 -13.98 14.70 -2.55
N VAL A 41 -13.73 13.50 -2.01
CA VAL A 41 -13.73 13.30 -0.55
C VAL A 41 -12.38 13.70 0.03
N SER A 42 -12.39 14.72 0.86
CA SER A 42 -11.20 15.28 1.50
C SER A 42 -10.88 14.61 2.84
N ALA A 43 -9.70 14.93 3.39
CA ALA A 43 -9.33 14.50 4.75
C ALA A 43 -10.28 15.07 5.82
N LEU A 44 -10.89 16.22 5.58
CA LEU A 44 -11.89 16.81 6.48
C LEU A 44 -13.18 15.98 6.48
N ASP A 45 -13.66 15.57 5.32
CA ASP A 45 -14.83 14.71 5.20
C ASP A 45 -14.60 13.38 5.90
N LEU A 46 -13.42 12.78 5.75
CA LEU A 46 -13.04 11.55 6.44
C LEU A 46 -13.03 11.71 7.97
N LYS A 47 -12.58 12.85 8.48
CA LYS A 47 -12.64 13.17 9.92
C LYS A 47 -14.09 13.29 10.39
N ASN A 48 -14.95 13.94 9.62
CA ASN A 48 -16.35 14.13 9.96
C ASN A 48 -17.12 12.80 10.08
N ILE A 49 -16.81 11.83 9.20
CA ILE A 49 -17.39 10.48 9.27
C ILE A 49 -16.62 9.53 10.24
N LYS A 50 -15.66 10.06 11.00
CA LYS A 50 -14.86 9.32 11.98
C LYS A 50 -14.06 8.17 11.37
N CYS A 51 -13.57 8.33 10.14
CA CYS A 51 -12.63 7.37 9.55
C CYS A 51 -11.37 7.29 10.41
N GLN A 52 -10.86 6.07 10.62
CA GLN A 52 -9.74 5.84 11.53
C GLN A 52 -8.41 5.61 10.84
N VAL A 53 -8.44 5.07 9.62
CA VAL A 53 -7.26 4.67 8.88
C VAL A 53 -7.49 4.84 7.38
N GLN A 54 -6.45 5.24 6.66
CA GLN A 54 -6.49 5.51 5.23
C GLN A 54 -5.45 4.64 4.51
N LEU A 55 -5.76 4.16 3.30
CA LEU A 55 -4.82 3.49 2.43
C LEU A 55 -4.44 4.43 1.27
N CYS A 56 -3.15 4.54 0.97
CA CYS A 56 -2.63 5.22 -0.21
C CYS A 56 -1.83 4.25 -1.07
N ASN A 57 -1.91 4.40 -2.40
CA ASN A 57 -1.26 3.46 -3.31
C ASN A 57 0.15 3.92 -3.68
N THR A 58 1.14 3.13 -3.33
CA THR A 58 2.56 3.35 -3.59
C THR A 58 2.85 3.58 -5.07
N TYR A 59 2.35 2.70 -5.93
CA TYR A 59 2.54 2.79 -7.38
C TYR A 59 2.01 4.11 -7.95
N HIS A 60 0.77 4.48 -7.62
CA HIS A 60 0.16 5.70 -8.15
C HIS A 60 0.89 6.96 -7.67
N LEU A 61 1.25 7.02 -6.41
CA LEU A 61 1.99 8.14 -5.82
C LEU A 61 3.41 8.27 -6.37
N HIS A 62 4.08 7.14 -6.63
CA HIS A 62 5.38 7.12 -7.28
C HIS A 62 5.33 7.71 -8.69
N LEU A 63 4.31 7.35 -9.48
CA LEU A 63 4.14 7.89 -10.83
C LEU A 63 3.71 9.36 -10.82
N ARG A 64 2.77 9.72 -9.94
CA ARG A 64 2.23 11.07 -9.86
C ARG A 64 1.65 11.36 -8.47
N PRO A 65 2.16 12.38 -7.77
CA PRO A 65 3.09 13.44 -8.20
C PRO A 65 4.56 13.05 -8.20
N GLY A 66 4.92 11.86 -7.70
CA GLY A 66 6.26 11.38 -7.42
C GLY A 66 6.55 11.35 -5.92
N ASP A 67 7.09 10.23 -5.42
CA ASP A 67 7.37 10.03 -4.00
C ASP A 67 8.40 11.04 -3.45
N GLU A 68 9.38 11.46 -4.27
CA GLU A 68 10.34 12.49 -3.87
C GLU A 68 9.66 13.85 -3.61
N LYS A 69 8.65 14.24 -4.40
CA LYS A 69 7.88 15.47 -4.14
C LYS A 69 7.08 15.36 -2.85
N VAL A 70 6.47 14.21 -2.60
CA VAL A 70 5.74 13.97 -1.35
C VAL A 70 6.69 14.04 -0.15
N LYS A 71 7.91 13.49 -0.27
CA LYS A 71 8.96 13.62 0.74
C LYS A 71 9.32 15.08 1.01
N GLN A 72 9.57 15.88 -0.05
CA GLN A 72 9.87 17.32 0.08
C GLN A 72 8.75 18.09 0.78
N MET A 73 7.49 17.66 0.61
CA MET A 73 6.33 18.24 1.30
C MET A 73 6.17 17.74 2.75
N GLY A 74 7.06 16.87 3.23
CA GLY A 74 7.07 16.34 4.59
C GLY A 74 6.23 15.06 4.78
N GLY A 75 6.07 14.27 3.70
CA GLY A 75 5.39 12.98 3.70
C GLY A 75 3.87 13.09 3.51
N LEU A 76 3.22 11.93 3.42
CA LEU A 76 1.77 11.83 3.12
C LEU A 76 0.90 12.57 4.14
N HIS A 77 1.23 12.51 5.42
CA HIS A 77 0.44 13.15 6.47
C HIS A 77 0.32 14.68 6.27
N LYS A 78 1.43 15.34 5.92
CA LYS A 78 1.41 16.76 5.58
C LYS A 78 0.79 17.04 4.22
N PHE A 79 1.12 16.20 3.22
CA PHE A 79 0.60 16.32 1.87
C PHE A 79 -0.92 16.22 1.81
N THR A 80 -1.51 15.27 2.55
CA THR A 80 -2.96 15.03 2.55
C THR A 80 -3.74 15.76 3.65
N ARG A 81 -3.05 16.40 4.62
CA ARG A 81 -3.66 16.95 5.84
C ARG A 81 -4.40 15.90 6.70
N TRP A 82 -4.04 14.64 6.57
CA TRP A 82 -4.56 13.56 7.36
C TRP A 82 -3.60 13.20 8.51
N ASN A 83 -4.08 13.27 9.75
CA ASN A 83 -3.23 13.05 10.94
C ASN A 83 -3.34 11.63 11.52
N GLY A 84 -4.31 10.83 11.06
CA GLY A 84 -4.49 9.44 11.47
C GLY A 84 -3.52 8.49 10.76
N PRO A 85 -3.56 7.20 11.10
CA PRO A 85 -2.74 6.18 10.43
C PRO A 85 -2.97 6.12 8.92
N ILE A 86 -1.88 6.00 8.17
CA ILE A 86 -1.87 5.76 6.72
C ILE A 86 -1.14 4.45 6.47
N LEU A 87 -1.78 3.55 5.73
CA LEU A 87 -1.13 2.38 5.16
C LEU A 87 -0.79 2.67 3.69
N THR A 88 0.44 2.38 3.29
CA THR A 88 0.79 2.29 1.87
C THR A 88 0.85 0.82 1.46
N ASP A 89 0.20 0.50 0.34
CA ASP A 89 0.34 -0.82 -0.26
C ASP A 89 1.75 -1.01 -0.84
N SER A 90 2.07 -2.23 -1.25
CA SER A 90 3.38 -2.56 -1.83
C SER A 90 3.60 -1.99 -3.24
N GLY A 91 2.51 -1.72 -3.97
CA GLY A 91 2.51 -1.47 -5.41
C GLY A 91 2.43 -2.74 -6.28
N GLY A 92 2.59 -3.93 -5.70
CA GLY A 92 2.61 -5.22 -6.42
C GLY A 92 1.31 -5.49 -7.19
N PHE A 93 0.16 -5.25 -6.58
CA PHE A 93 -1.13 -5.43 -7.24
C PHE A 93 -1.31 -4.52 -8.47
N GLN A 94 -0.90 -3.26 -8.40
CA GLN A 94 -1.01 -2.33 -9.54
C GLN A 94 -0.06 -2.71 -10.67
N VAL A 95 1.13 -3.19 -10.34
CA VAL A 95 2.05 -3.77 -11.33
C VAL A 95 1.41 -4.99 -11.99
N PHE A 96 0.70 -5.83 -11.23
CA PHE A 96 -0.05 -6.96 -11.77
C PHE A 96 -1.22 -6.52 -12.66
N SER A 97 -2.09 -5.62 -12.18
CA SER A 97 -3.37 -5.30 -12.82
C SER A 97 -3.26 -4.30 -13.98
N LEU A 98 -2.29 -3.38 -13.95
CA LEU A 98 -2.17 -2.28 -14.91
C LEU A 98 -1.07 -2.51 -15.95
N ALA A 99 -0.10 -3.37 -15.69
CA ALA A 99 0.99 -3.64 -16.60
C ALA A 99 0.64 -4.82 -17.54
N LYS A 100 0.23 -4.52 -18.77
CA LYS A 100 -0.05 -5.54 -19.81
C LYS A 100 1.18 -6.39 -20.16
N LEU A 101 2.37 -5.79 -20.11
CA LEU A 101 3.67 -6.45 -20.33
C LEU A 101 4.50 -6.29 -19.07
N ARG A 102 4.69 -7.38 -18.35
CA ARG A 102 5.54 -7.46 -17.16
C ARG A 102 6.51 -8.62 -17.28
N ASN A 103 7.73 -8.40 -16.85
CA ASN A 103 8.75 -9.44 -16.75
C ASN A 103 9.14 -9.57 -15.27
N ILE A 104 8.68 -10.66 -14.64
CA ILE A 104 8.93 -10.95 -13.24
C ILE A 104 10.21 -11.76 -13.14
N LYS A 105 11.14 -11.27 -12.33
CA LYS A 105 12.42 -11.89 -12.03
C LYS A 105 12.64 -11.98 -10.53
N GLU A 106 13.71 -12.61 -10.10
CA GLU A 106 14.04 -12.71 -8.69
C GLU A 106 14.42 -11.35 -8.08
N GLU A 107 15.04 -10.46 -8.85
CA GLU A 107 15.39 -9.11 -8.40
C GLU A 107 14.17 -8.19 -8.27
N GLY A 108 13.10 -8.42 -9.02
CA GLY A 108 11.90 -7.58 -9.05
C GLY A 108 11.16 -7.68 -10.38
N VAL A 109 10.38 -6.68 -10.73
CA VAL A 109 9.49 -6.66 -11.89
C VAL A 109 9.81 -5.49 -12.80
N TYR A 110 10.01 -5.77 -14.09
CA TYR A 110 10.10 -4.77 -15.15
C TYR A 110 8.74 -4.64 -15.83
N PHE A 111 8.27 -3.43 -15.97
CA PHE A 111 6.97 -3.14 -16.60
C PHE A 111 6.94 -1.74 -17.20
N ASN A 112 5.87 -1.44 -17.94
CA ASN A 112 5.68 -0.12 -18.53
C ASN A 112 4.62 0.67 -17.75
N SER A 113 4.89 1.94 -17.50
CA SER A 113 3.93 2.89 -16.90
C SER A 113 2.68 2.97 -17.76
N HIS A 114 1.51 2.88 -17.14
CA HIS A 114 0.22 3.05 -17.83
C HIS A 114 -0.09 4.51 -18.20
N ILE A 115 0.70 5.47 -17.69
CA ILE A 115 0.51 6.91 -17.94
C ILE A 115 1.24 7.34 -19.21
N ASP A 116 2.51 6.97 -19.32
CA ASP A 116 3.44 7.48 -20.35
C ASP A 116 4.24 6.40 -21.07
N GLY A 117 4.01 5.12 -20.76
CA GLY A 117 4.65 3.98 -21.39
C GLY A 117 6.12 3.77 -21.04
N ARG A 118 6.73 4.63 -20.20
CA ARG A 118 8.14 4.48 -19.82
C ARG A 118 8.38 3.16 -19.07
N LYS A 119 9.55 2.59 -19.29
CA LYS A 119 10.00 1.39 -18.57
C LYS A 119 10.29 1.73 -17.11
N ILE A 120 9.79 0.90 -16.22
CA ILE A 120 9.96 1.02 -14.77
C ILE A 120 10.43 -0.32 -14.24
N PHE A 121 11.36 -0.28 -13.29
CA PHE A 121 11.71 -1.40 -12.44
C PHE A 121 11.16 -1.15 -11.05
N MET A 122 10.59 -2.18 -10.45
CA MET A 122 10.16 -2.16 -9.06
C MET A 122 10.49 -3.51 -8.42
N GLY A 123 11.29 -3.47 -7.40
CA GLY A 123 11.62 -4.59 -6.54
C GLY A 123 11.30 -4.25 -5.08
N PRO A 124 11.60 -5.14 -4.14
CA PRO A 124 11.36 -4.89 -2.72
C PRO A 124 12.07 -3.64 -2.21
N GLU A 125 13.31 -3.39 -2.63
CA GLU A 125 14.08 -2.21 -2.20
C GLU A 125 13.48 -0.92 -2.74
N GLU A 126 13.07 -0.89 -4.03
CA GLU A 126 12.41 0.27 -4.64
C GLU A 126 11.08 0.54 -3.97
N SER A 127 10.27 -0.49 -3.72
CA SER A 127 8.99 -0.35 -3.03
C SER A 127 9.18 0.23 -1.63
N MET A 128 10.11 -0.29 -0.84
CA MET A 128 10.38 0.21 0.51
C MET A 128 10.98 1.62 0.50
N ARG A 129 11.86 1.96 -0.44
CA ARG A 129 12.38 3.31 -0.62
C ARG A 129 11.27 4.31 -0.93
N ILE A 130 10.36 3.95 -1.84
CA ILE A 130 9.20 4.78 -2.19
C ILE A 130 8.30 4.98 -0.96
N GLN A 131 7.94 3.90 -0.27
CA GLN A 131 7.10 3.97 0.93
C GLN A 131 7.77 4.77 2.06
N SER A 132 9.10 4.68 2.19
CA SER A 132 9.88 5.52 3.12
C SER A 132 9.80 7.01 2.77
N ASN A 133 9.90 7.36 1.48
CA ASN A 133 9.71 8.74 1.01
C ASN A 133 8.28 9.25 1.27
N LEU A 134 7.29 8.37 1.13
CA LEU A 134 5.90 8.67 1.45
C LEU A 134 5.65 8.82 2.94
N ALA A 135 6.53 8.30 3.80
CA ALA A 135 6.46 8.34 5.26
C ALA A 135 5.11 7.83 5.81
N SER A 136 4.68 6.67 5.33
CA SER A 136 3.46 6.03 5.82
C SER A 136 3.62 5.47 7.24
N THR A 137 2.50 5.27 7.92
CA THR A 137 2.47 4.65 9.26
C THR A 137 2.72 3.14 9.16
N ILE A 138 2.20 2.52 8.11
CA ILE A 138 2.28 1.08 7.84
C ILE A 138 2.73 0.92 6.39
N ALA A 139 3.87 0.26 6.18
CA ALA A 139 4.38 -0.08 4.87
C ALA A 139 4.18 -1.58 4.60
N MET A 140 3.65 -1.92 3.43
CA MET A 140 3.46 -3.31 3.03
C MET A 140 4.67 -3.85 2.26
N ALA A 141 5.02 -5.10 2.53
CA ALA A 141 6.07 -5.80 1.79
C ALA A 141 5.69 -5.95 0.32
N PHE A 142 6.67 -5.81 -0.58
CA PHE A 142 6.45 -6.01 -2.00
C PHE A 142 6.16 -7.49 -2.28
N ASP A 143 5.10 -7.76 -3.02
CA ASP A 143 4.60 -9.10 -3.30
C ASP A 143 4.42 -9.35 -4.78
N GLU A 144 4.48 -10.63 -5.17
CA GLU A 144 4.05 -11.08 -6.49
C GLU A 144 2.59 -11.49 -6.45
N CYS A 145 1.72 -10.68 -7.06
CA CYS A 145 0.31 -11.01 -7.24
C CYS A 145 0.14 -11.94 -8.44
N VAL A 146 -0.46 -13.11 -8.24
CA VAL A 146 -0.73 -14.10 -9.29
C VAL A 146 -2.18 -14.07 -9.73
N GLU A 147 -2.45 -14.56 -10.95
CA GLU A 147 -3.82 -14.75 -11.44
C GLU A 147 -4.53 -15.85 -10.67
N ASN A 148 -5.86 -15.76 -10.63
CA ASN A 148 -6.70 -16.82 -10.09
C ASN A 148 -7.76 -17.20 -11.15
N PRO A 149 -7.79 -18.44 -11.64
CA PRO A 149 -6.94 -19.58 -11.22
C PRO A 149 -5.51 -19.54 -11.76
N SER A 150 -4.57 -20.15 -11.03
CA SER A 150 -3.18 -20.30 -11.41
C SER A 150 -2.67 -21.72 -11.09
N PRO A 151 -1.71 -22.29 -11.85
CA PRO A 151 -1.12 -23.59 -11.52
C PRO A 151 -0.49 -23.59 -10.13
N TYR A 152 -0.66 -24.70 -9.40
CA TYR A 152 -0.15 -24.84 -8.04
C TYR A 152 1.35 -24.53 -7.92
N GLU A 153 2.18 -25.12 -8.80
CA GLU A 153 3.63 -24.91 -8.77
C GLU A 153 4.03 -23.45 -8.99
N TYR A 154 3.32 -22.76 -9.90
CA TYR A 154 3.56 -21.33 -10.10
C TYR A 154 3.21 -20.52 -8.86
N THR A 155 2.04 -20.78 -8.26
CA THR A 155 1.59 -20.11 -7.03
C THR A 155 2.55 -20.36 -5.87
N LYS A 156 3.02 -21.60 -5.70
CA LYS A 156 4.02 -21.95 -4.70
C LYS A 156 5.30 -21.14 -4.88
N ASN A 157 5.86 -21.11 -6.08
CA ASN A 157 7.06 -20.37 -6.40
C ASN A 157 6.89 -18.86 -6.15
N SER A 158 5.71 -18.31 -6.44
CA SER A 158 5.36 -16.90 -6.19
C SER A 158 5.33 -16.58 -4.69
N VAL A 159 4.72 -17.45 -3.88
CA VAL A 159 4.70 -17.31 -2.41
C VAL A 159 6.12 -17.35 -1.84
N GLU A 160 6.94 -18.30 -2.30
CA GLU A 160 8.33 -18.42 -1.88
C GLU A 160 9.16 -17.18 -2.29
N ARG A 161 8.95 -16.64 -3.51
CA ARG A 161 9.58 -15.41 -3.99
C ARG A 161 9.17 -14.22 -3.13
N THR A 162 7.87 -14.04 -2.88
CA THR A 162 7.36 -12.99 -1.98
C THR A 162 7.99 -13.08 -0.58
N THR A 163 8.17 -14.30 -0.06
CA THR A 163 8.83 -14.51 1.23
C THR A 163 10.31 -14.12 1.19
N ARG A 164 11.02 -14.39 0.10
CA ARG A 164 12.41 -13.93 -0.08
C ARG A 164 12.49 -12.40 -0.20
N TRP A 165 11.58 -11.80 -0.96
CA TRP A 165 11.48 -10.34 -1.11
C TRP A 165 11.19 -9.63 0.23
N LEU A 166 10.35 -10.23 1.09
CA LEU A 166 10.09 -9.68 2.43
C LEU A 166 11.36 -9.64 3.31
N LYS A 167 12.29 -10.57 3.10
CA LYS A 167 13.54 -10.63 3.87
C LYS A 167 14.59 -9.59 3.41
N ARG A 168 14.45 -9.10 2.23
CA ARG A 168 15.29 -8.03 1.67
C ARG A 168 14.81 -6.69 2.13
#